data_c3f3f5057bf9336b58fdd8b8ac962df4
#
_entry.id   c3f3f5057bf9336b58fdd8b8ac962df4
#
_cell.length_a   1.000
_cell.length_b   1.000
_cell.length_c   1.000
_cell.angle_alpha   90.00
_cell.angle_beta   90.00
_cell.angle_gamma   90.00
#
_symmetry.space_group_name_H-M   'P 1'
#
loop_
_entity.id
_entity.type
_entity.pdbx_description
1 polymer ?
#
loop_
_entity_poly.entity_id
_entity_poly.type
_entity_poly.pdbx_seq_one_letter_code
_entity_poly.pdbx_strand_id
1 'polypeptide(L)'
;FVKIEQTLFSVPFVFIGAYMAGNPTFVQLFWILIAAVGARGLAMGLNRIIDREIDAANPRTANRHLAAGTMSLQTAWMLCFVFLVMLTAGAWMLNPLCLYLSPIPVLAFVVYPYLKRYTWLCHWWLGGCLALAPAGAWVGITGEITSNSWYPDLLLVSLGVLVWIAAFDLGYAQMDIESDKKNGIKSFPSRFSPPVTFTAILVSLSLIHISEPTRRSY
;
A
#
# COMPACT_ATOMS: atom_id res chain seq x y z
N PHE A 1 -8.06 0.18 -15.72
CA PHE A 1 -8.57 -0.14 -14.37
C PHE A 1 -7.47 -0.03 -13.32
N VAL A 2 -6.36 -0.73 -13.44
CA VAL A 2 -5.19 -0.62 -12.56
C VAL A 2 -4.14 0.26 -13.26
N LYS A 3 -3.60 1.26 -12.56
CA LYS A 3 -2.53 2.11 -13.10
C LYS A 3 -1.19 1.41 -12.92
N ILE A 4 -0.55 1.01 -14.01
CA ILE A 4 0.73 0.31 -14.00
C ILE A 4 1.84 1.15 -13.36
N GLU A 5 1.81 2.46 -13.57
CA GLU A 5 2.75 3.42 -12.99
C GLU A 5 2.79 3.33 -11.45
N GLN A 6 1.60 3.17 -10.83
CA GLN A 6 1.51 3.02 -9.37
C GLN A 6 1.99 1.63 -8.90
N THR A 7 1.90 0.61 -9.74
CA THR A 7 2.48 -0.70 -9.45
C THR A 7 3.99 -0.63 -9.51
N LEU A 8 4.55 -0.01 -10.56
CA LEU A 8 6.00 0.20 -10.70
C LEU A 8 6.58 1.02 -9.52
N PHE A 9 5.83 1.98 -9.00
CA PHE A 9 6.22 2.77 -7.83
C PHE A 9 6.42 1.94 -6.56
N SER A 10 5.69 0.82 -6.41
CA SER A 10 5.82 -0.06 -5.23
C SER A 10 6.88 -1.17 -5.40
N VAL A 11 7.34 -1.43 -6.60
CA VAL A 11 8.35 -2.48 -6.90
C VAL A 11 9.68 -2.28 -6.16
N PRO A 12 10.26 -1.08 -6.06
CA PRO A 12 11.49 -0.88 -5.30
C PRO A 12 11.41 -1.37 -3.85
N PHE A 13 10.27 -1.22 -3.19
CA PHE A 13 10.12 -1.63 -1.78
C PHE A 13 10.21 -3.14 -1.59
N VAL A 14 9.63 -3.94 -2.51
CA VAL A 14 9.75 -5.39 -2.42
C VAL A 14 11.18 -5.85 -2.71
N PHE A 15 11.89 -5.20 -3.61
CA PHE A 15 13.28 -5.52 -3.88
C PHE A 15 14.20 -5.15 -2.71
N ILE A 16 13.98 -4.00 -2.07
CA ILE A 16 14.72 -3.63 -0.85
C ILE A 16 14.55 -4.74 0.20
N GLY A 17 13.32 -5.16 0.50
CA GLY A 17 13.06 -6.23 1.47
C GLY A 17 13.71 -7.56 1.08
N ALA A 18 13.65 -7.93 -0.21
CA ALA A 18 14.26 -9.15 -0.71
C ALA A 18 15.79 -9.15 -0.57
N TYR A 19 16.46 -8.06 -0.94
CA TYR A 19 17.92 -7.95 -0.85
C TYR A 19 18.42 -7.76 0.59
N MET A 20 17.63 -7.16 1.47
CA MET A 20 17.92 -7.12 2.91
C MET A 20 17.86 -8.51 3.54
N ALA A 21 17.07 -9.42 3.01
CA ALA A 21 16.98 -10.81 3.47
C ALA A 21 18.20 -11.65 3.07
N GLY A 22 18.95 -11.24 2.03
CA GLY A 22 20.12 -11.95 1.53
C GLY A 22 20.27 -11.83 0.02
N ASN A 23 20.74 -12.90 -0.64
CA ASN A 23 20.93 -12.96 -2.09
C ASN A 23 19.76 -13.75 -2.74
N PRO A 24 18.66 -13.07 -3.13
CA PRO A 24 17.53 -13.75 -3.74
C PRO A 24 17.89 -14.32 -5.11
N THR A 25 17.37 -15.51 -5.41
CA THR A 25 17.46 -16.11 -6.75
C THR A 25 16.51 -15.40 -7.73
N PHE A 26 16.77 -15.52 -9.03
CA PHE A 26 15.85 -14.99 -10.06
C PHE A 26 14.43 -15.56 -9.95
N VAL A 27 14.30 -16.82 -9.57
CA VAL A 27 12.99 -17.47 -9.37
C VAL A 27 12.25 -16.83 -8.19
N GLN A 28 12.93 -16.57 -7.08
CA GLN A 28 12.34 -15.88 -5.95
C GLN A 28 11.92 -14.46 -6.30
N LEU A 29 12.78 -13.70 -7.00
CA LEU A 29 12.44 -12.33 -7.45
C LEU A 29 11.23 -12.32 -8.39
N PHE A 30 11.13 -13.30 -9.29
CA PHE A 30 9.97 -13.46 -10.17
C PHE A 30 8.69 -13.68 -9.36
N TRP A 31 8.68 -14.58 -8.38
CA TRP A 31 7.49 -14.85 -7.58
C TRP A 31 7.14 -13.71 -6.62
N ILE A 32 8.14 -13.01 -6.09
CA ILE A 32 7.95 -11.76 -5.33
C ILE A 32 7.25 -10.72 -6.22
N LEU A 33 7.69 -10.56 -7.46
CA LEU A 33 7.08 -9.60 -8.40
C LEU A 33 5.64 -9.98 -8.73
N ILE A 34 5.36 -11.26 -8.99
CA ILE A 34 3.98 -11.76 -9.21
C ILE A 34 3.09 -11.46 -8.00
N ALA A 35 3.56 -11.78 -6.79
CA ALA A 35 2.83 -11.48 -5.56
C ALA A 35 2.59 -9.97 -5.37
N ALA A 36 3.60 -9.14 -5.64
CA ALA A 36 3.50 -7.69 -5.51
C ALA A 36 2.51 -7.07 -6.52
N VAL A 37 2.54 -7.52 -7.78
CA VAL A 37 1.56 -7.11 -8.81
C VAL A 37 0.16 -7.53 -8.40
N GLY A 38 -0.01 -8.77 -7.93
CA GLY A 38 -1.27 -9.28 -7.40
C GLY A 38 -1.78 -8.45 -6.22
N ALA A 39 -0.94 -8.20 -5.22
CA ALA A 39 -1.27 -7.40 -4.05
C ALA A 39 -1.71 -5.97 -4.45
N ARG A 40 -0.94 -5.32 -5.31
CA ARG A 40 -1.23 -3.95 -5.75
C ARG A 40 -2.49 -3.88 -6.58
N GLY A 41 -2.67 -4.80 -7.54
CA GLY A 41 -3.86 -4.90 -8.37
C GLY A 41 -5.12 -5.15 -7.54
N LEU A 42 -5.04 -6.05 -6.56
CA LEU A 42 -6.13 -6.35 -5.64
C LEU A 42 -6.50 -5.13 -4.78
N ALA A 43 -5.51 -4.47 -4.17
CA ALA A 43 -5.73 -3.27 -3.35
C ALA A 43 -6.42 -2.16 -4.14
N MET A 44 -5.97 -1.90 -5.36
CA MET A 44 -6.57 -0.87 -6.23
C MET A 44 -7.96 -1.28 -6.71
N GLY A 45 -8.17 -2.56 -7.05
CA GLY A 45 -9.45 -3.07 -7.48
C GLY A 45 -10.50 -2.99 -6.38
N LEU A 46 -10.18 -3.46 -5.18
CA LEU A 46 -11.05 -3.38 -4.01
C LEU A 46 -11.41 -1.93 -3.66
N ASN A 47 -10.41 -1.04 -3.66
CA ASN A 47 -10.63 0.37 -3.41
C ASN A 47 -11.66 0.96 -4.40
N ARG A 48 -11.55 0.67 -5.70
CA ARG A 48 -12.47 1.19 -6.72
C ARG A 48 -13.86 0.58 -6.66
N ILE A 49 -13.97 -0.69 -6.25
CA ILE A 49 -15.28 -1.34 -6.05
C ILE A 49 -16.01 -0.73 -4.86
N ILE A 50 -15.31 -0.60 -3.73
CA ILE A 50 -15.89 -0.12 -2.46
C ILE A 50 -16.23 1.37 -2.55
N ASP A 51 -15.40 2.15 -3.25
CA ASP A 51 -15.56 3.60 -3.36
C ASP A 51 -16.30 4.06 -4.61
N ARG A 52 -16.88 3.14 -5.38
CA ARG A 52 -17.51 3.44 -6.67
C ARG A 52 -18.43 4.67 -6.65
N GLU A 53 -19.27 4.78 -5.64
CA GLU A 53 -20.24 5.88 -5.51
C GLU A 53 -19.57 7.20 -5.12
N ILE A 54 -18.58 7.14 -4.22
CA ILE A 54 -17.76 8.28 -3.82
C ILE A 54 -16.95 8.79 -5.01
N ASP A 55 -16.36 7.88 -5.78
CA ASP A 55 -15.61 8.21 -6.99
C ASP A 55 -16.48 8.88 -8.04
N ALA A 56 -17.72 8.45 -8.22
CA ALA A 56 -18.66 9.06 -9.15
C ALA A 56 -19.08 10.49 -8.71
N ALA A 57 -19.12 10.75 -7.42
CA ALA A 57 -19.46 12.06 -6.87
C ALA A 57 -18.29 13.07 -6.88
N ASN A 58 -17.04 12.61 -7.08
CA ASN A 58 -15.85 13.45 -7.09
C ASN A 58 -15.44 13.76 -8.56
N PRO A 59 -15.41 15.05 -8.99
CA PRO A 59 -15.05 15.43 -10.37
C PRO A 59 -13.70 14.85 -10.84
N ARG A 60 -12.71 14.72 -9.93
CA ARG A 60 -11.38 14.18 -10.26
C ARG A 60 -11.40 12.69 -10.57
N THR A 61 -12.31 11.93 -9.97
CA THR A 61 -12.37 10.46 -10.06
C THR A 61 -13.59 9.94 -10.82
N ALA A 62 -14.53 10.80 -11.19
CA ALA A 62 -15.75 10.45 -11.93
C ALA A 62 -15.47 9.71 -13.26
N ASN A 63 -14.33 9.99 -13.90
CA ASN A 63 -13.90 9.32 -15.14
C ASN A 63 -13.26 7.95 -14.93
N ARG A 64 -13.19 7.43 -13.69
CA ARG A 64 -12.73 6.05 -13.44
C ARG A 64 -13.70 5.04 -14.01
N HIS A 65 -13.20 3.95 -14.58
CA HIS A 65 -14.02 3.01 -15.35
C HIS A 65 -15.29 2.52 -14.64
N LEU A 66 -15.23 2.22 -13.32
CA LEU A 66 -16.39 1.81 -12.55
C LEU A 66 -17.33 2.97 -12.24
N ALA A 67 -16.78 4.13 -11.88
CA ALA A 67 -17.55 5.34 -11.60
C ALA A 67 -18.26 5.86 -12.85
N ALA A 68 -17.58 5.83 -14.01
CA ALA A 68 -18.10 6.23 -15.31
C ALA A 68 -19.02 5.17 -15.97
N GLY A 69 -19.19 3.98 -15.37
CA GLY A 69 -19.99 2.91 -15.94
C GLY A 69 -19.42 2.21 -17.17
N THR A 70 -18.16 2.50 -17.55
CA THR A 70 -17.50 1.88 -18.71
C THR A 70 -16.97 0.47 -18.44
N MET A 71 -17.03 0.02 -17.19
CA MET A 71 -16.68 -1.33 -16.76
C MET A 71 -17.77 -1.90 -15.86
N SER A 72 -18.14 -3.17 -16.06
CA SER A 72 -19.11 -3.84 -15.21
C SER A 72 -18.52 -4.18 -13.84
N LEU A 73 -19.34 -4.21 -12.81
CA LEU A 73 -18.93 -4.62 -11.47
C LEU A 73 -18.45 -6.10 -11.46
N GLN A 74 -19.06 -6.94 -12.27
CA GLN A 74 -18.65 -8.34 -12.44
C GLN A 74 -17.24 -8.45 -12.99
N THR A 75 -16.89 -7.67 -14.01
CA THR A 75 -15.53 -7.63 -14.57
C THR A 75 -14.52 -7.15 -13.52
N ALA A 76 -14.88 -6.15 -12.70
CA ALA A 76 -14.01 -5.67 -11.64
C ALA A 76 -13.74 -6.74 -10.57
N TRP A 77 -14.75 -7.49 -10.14
CA TRP A 77 -14.60 -8.60 -9.20
C TRP A 77 -13.76 -9.74 -9.80
N MET A 78 -13.96 -10.07 -11.07
CA MET A 78 -13.15 -11.07 -11.76
C MET A 78 -11.67 -10.68 -11.80
N LEU A 79 -11.36 -9.40 -12.07
CA LEU A 79 -9.98 -8.89 -12.01
C LEU A 79 -9.41 -8.97 -10.60
N CYS A 80 -10.19 -8.62 -9.57
CA CYS A 80 -9.76 -8.78 -8.18
C CYS A 80 -9.46 -10.25 -7.83
N PHE A 81 -10.26 -11.18 -8.33
CA PHE A 81 -10.01 -12.62 -8.17
C PHE A 81 -8.68 -13.04 -8.84
N VAL A 82 -8.42 -12.60 -10.07
CA VAL A 82 -7.14 -12.87 -10.74
C VAL A 82 -5.97 -12.32 -9.93
N PHE A 83 -6.07 -11.09 -9.43
CA PHE A 83 -5.02 -10.50 -8.60
C PHE A 83 -4.84 -11.22 -7.26
N LEU A 84 -5.91 -11.71 -6.65
CA LEU A 84 -5.85 -12.55 -5.45
C LEU A 84 -5.12 -13.86 -5.74
N VAL A 85 -5.42 -14.50 -6.86
CA VAL A 85 -4.72 -15.73 -7.30
C VAL A 85 -3.24 -15.46 -7.54
N MET A 86 -2.88 -14.33 -8.17
CA MET A 86 -1.47 -13.95 -8.35
C MET A 86 -0.75 -13.76 -7.01
N LEU A 87 -1.37 -13.06 -6.06
CA LEU A 87 -0.80 -12.86 -4.72
C LEU A 87 -0.59 -14.20 -4.00
N THR A 88 -1.62 -15.05 -3.95
CA THR A 88 -1.55 -16.33 -3.22
C THR A 88 -0.63 -17.34 -3.90
N ALA A 89 -0.64 -17.41 -5.23
CA ALA A 89 0.27 -18.27 -6.00
C ALA A 89 1.73 -17.83 -5.79
N GLY A 90 2.02 -16.52 -5.88
CA GLY A 90 3.36 -15.99 -5.60
C GLY A 90 3.81 -16.29 -4.17
N ALA A 91 2.93 -16.10 -3.19
CA ALA A 91 3.21 -16.43 -1.79
C ALA A 91 3.48 -17.93 -1.58
N TRP A 92 2.68 -18.80 -2.19
CA TRP A 92 2.84 -20.25 -2.13
C TRP A 92 4.18 -20.72 -2.72
N MET A 93 4.54 -20.17 -3.86
CA MET A 93 5.79 -20.54 -4.56
C MET A 93 7.05 -20.07 -3.83
N LEU A 94 6.93 -19.08 -2.94
CA LEU A 94 8.05 -18.62 -2.12
C LEU A 94 8.26 -19.55 -0.91
N ASN A 95 7.30 -19.64 -0.01
CA ASN A 95 7.34 -20.56 1.13
C ASN A 95 5.95 -20.65 1.83
N PRO A 96 5.72 -21.70 2.66
CA PRO A 96 4.45 -21.89 3.35
C PRO A 96 4.06 -20.72 4.29
N LEU A 97 5.05 -20.08 4.93
CA LEU A 97 4.80 -18.97 5.85
C LEU A 97 4.22 -17.76 5.13
N CYS A 98 4.74 -17.43 3.93
CA CYS A 98 4.18 -16.40 3.08
C CYS A 98 2.71 -16.65 2.75
N LEU A 99 2.37 -17.90 2.43
CA LEU A 99 0.98 -18.26 2.16
C LEU A 99 0.10 -18.07 3.40
N TYR A 100 0.55 -18.51 4.58
CA TYR A 100 -0.20 -18.31 5.84
C TYR A 100 -0.38 -16.84 6.22
N LEU A 101 0.58 -15.98 5.87
CA LEU A 101 0.52 -14.55 6.14
C LEU A 101 -0.21 -13.75 5.05
N SER A 102 -0.47 -14.32 3.87
CA SER A 102 -1.10 -13.63 2.75
C SER A 102 -2.49 -13.04 3.04
N PRO A 103 -3.31 -13.54 3.99
CA PRO A 103 -4.56 -12.89 4.38
C PRO A 103 -4.36 -11.51 5.03
N ILE A 104 -3.22 -11.24 5.67
CA ILE A 104 -2.97 -9.97 6.38
C ILE A 104 -3.04 -8.77 5.42
N PRO A 105 -2.26 -8.72 4.31
CA PRO A 105 -2.39 -7.63 3.34
C PRO A 105 -3.79 -7.56 2.71
N VAL A 106 -4.45 -8.68 2.45
CA VAL A 106 -5.81 -8.69 1.90
C VAL A 106 -6.79 -7.99 2.84
N LEU A 107 -6.76 -8.31 4.13
CA LEU A 107 -7.58 -7.65 5.15
C LEU A 107 -7.26 -6.15 5.24
N ALA A 108 -5.98 -5.79 5.23
CA ALA A 108 -5.56 -4.39 5.26
C ALA A 108 -6.09 -3.59 4.05
N PHE A 109 -6.11 -4.21 2.85
CA PHE A 109 -6.64 -3.60 1.63
C PHE A 109 -8.16 -3.44 1.64
N VAL A 110 -8.89 -4.38 2.26
CA VAL A 110 -10.34 -4.26 2.46
C VAL A 110 -10.67 -3.15 3.46
N VAL A 111 -9.93 -3.08 4.57
CA VAL A 111 -10.18 -2.09 5.64
C VAL A 111 -9.95 -0.66 5.18
N TYR A 112 -8.93 -0.40 4.34
CA TYR A 112 -8.53 0.94 3.93
C TYR A 112 -9.68 1.80 3.36
N PRO A 113 -10.48 1.36 2.36
CA PRO A 113 -11.56 2.17 1.79
C PRO A 113 -12.67 2.49 2.80
N TYR A 114 -12.91 1.60 3.76
CA TYR A 114 -13.87 1.86 4.81
C TYR A 114 -13.33 2.85 5.84
N LEU A 115 -12.03 2.75 6.17
CA LEU A 115 -11.41 3.53 7.24
C LEU A 115 -11.53 5.04 7.02
N LYS A 116 -11.40 5.52 5.77
CA LYS A 116 -11.58 6.94 5.42
C LYS A 116 -12.99 7.50 5.69
N ARG A 117 -13.98 6.62 5.88
CA ARG A 117 -15.34 7.01 6.27
C ARG A 117 -15.48 7.24 7.78
N TYR A 118 -14.54 6.68 8.56
CA TYR A 118 -14.59 6.71 10.02
C TYR A 118 -13.51 7.57 10.66
N THR A 119 -12.30 7.59 10.09
CA THR A 119 -11.15 8.25 10.71
C THR A 119 -10.21 8.91 9.71
N TRP A 120 -9.59 9.99 10.16
CA TRP A 120 -8.55 10.72 9.43
C TRP A 120 -7.19 9.97 9.40
N LEU A 121 -7.04 8.88 10.16
CA LEU A 121 -5.83 8.04 10.16
C LEU A 121 -5.69 7.16 8.91
N CYS A 122 -6.65 7.21 7.97
CA CYS A 122 -6.65 6.42 6.74
C CYS A 122 -5.36 6.57 5.90
N HIS A 123 -4.71 7.73 5.93
CA HIS A 123 -3.45 7.98 5.22
C HIS A 123 -2.29 7.14 5.75
N TRP A 124 -2.14 7.06 7.08
CA TRP A 124 -1.13 6.18 7.71
C TRP A 124 -1.47 4.71 7.57
N TRP A 125 -2.77 4.35 7.54
CA TRP A 125 -3.18 2.99 7.22
C TRP A 125 -2.77 2.59 5.80
N LEU A 126 -2.96 3.46 4.81
CA LEU A 126 -2.48 3.24 3.45
C LEU A 126 -0.96 3.07 3.43
N GLY A 127 -0.24 3.92 4.15
CA GLY A 127 1.19 3.76 4.36
C GLY A 127 1.56 2.40 4.94
N GLY A 128 0.82 1.94 5.95
CA GLY A 128 0.96 0.61 6.55
C GLY A 128 0.73 -0.52 5.55
N CYS A 129 -0.27 -0.39 4.67
CA CYS A 129 -0.50 -1.37 3.60
C CYS A 129 0.72 -1.52 2.67
N LEU A 130 1.40 -0.41 2.34
CA LEU A 130 2.60 -0.46 1.50
C LEU A 130 3.85 -0.88 2.28
N ALA A 131 3.91 -0.61 3.58
CA ALA A 131 4.97 -1.07 4.48
C ALA A 131 5.04 -2.61 4.59
N LEU A 132 3.95 -3.30 4.32
CA LEU A 132 3.93 -4.76 4.21
C LEU A 132 4.74 -5.29 3.02
N ALA A 133 5.05 -4.45 2.01
CA ALA A 133 5.75 -4.89 0.82
C ALA A 133 7.20 -5.34 1.10
N PRO A 134 8.07 -4.52 1.74
CA PRO A 134 9.41 -4.97 2.09
C PRO A 134 9.38 -6.12 3.13
N ALA A 135 8.48 -6.08 4.11
CA ALA A 135 8.34 -7.14 5.10
C ALA A 135 7.93 -8.48 4.47
N GLY A 136 6.94 -8.47 3.57
CA GLY A 136 6.49 -9.66 2.85
C GLY A 136 7.56 -10.25 1.94
N ALA A 137 8.33 -9.41 1.24
CA ALA A 137 9.43 -9.86 0.40
C ALA A 137 10.56 -10.49 1.23
N TRP A 138 10.89 -9.90 2.38
CA TRP A 138 11.87 -10.44 3.31
C TRP A 138 11.45 -11.82 3.83
N VAL A 139 10.21 -11.98 4.31
CA VAL A 139 9.65 -13.28 4.72
C VAL A 139 9.65 -14.27 3.55
N GLY A 140 9.40 -13.78 2.33
CA GLY A 140 9.45 -14.60 1.11
C GLY A 140 10.80 -15.25 0.85
N ILE A 141 11.88 -14.59 1.23
CA ILE A 141 13.24 -15.10 1.06
C ILE A 141 13.66 -15.96 2.25
N THR A 142 13.41 -15.48 3.48
CA THR A 142 13.92 -16.13 4.70
C THR A 142 13.04 -17.30 5.18
N GLY A 143 11.73 -17.24 4.94
CA GLY A 143 10.77 -18.18 5.54
C GLY A 143 10.58 -18.01 7.04
N GLU A 144 11.01 -16.89 7.62
CA GLU A 144 11.00 -16.62 9.06
C GLU A 144 10.36 -15.28 9.39
N ILE A 145 9.83 -15.14 10.62
CA ILE A 145 9.29 -13.87 11.15
C ILE A 145 10.29 -13.23 12.13
N THR A 146 11.11 -14.03 12.79
CA THR A 146 11.89 -13.66 13.99
C THR A 146 13.37 -13.91 13.81
N SER A 147 13.99 -13.43 12.73
CA SER A 147 15.45 -13.45 12.66
C SER A 147 16.05 -12.14 13.17
N ASN A 148 17.31 -12.17 13.62
CA ASN A 148 18.03 -10.98 14.08
C ASN A 148 18.18 -9.90 12.98
N SER A 149 18.04 -10.26 11.70
CA SER A 149 18.09 -9.32 10.58
C SER A 149 16.79 -8.54 10.36
N TRP A 150 15.67 -8.98 10.97
CA TRP A 150 14.40 -8.27 10.87
C TRP A 150 14.40 -6.97 11.67
N TYR A 151 15.03 -6.94 12.82
CA TYR A 151 15.12 -5.77 13.71
C TYR A 151 16.60 -5.38 13.92
N PRO A 152 16.96 -4.10 13.85
CA PRO A 152 16.05 -2.95 13.57
C PRO A 152 15.81 -2.66 12.10
N ASP A 153 16.63 -3.14 11.17
CA ASP A 153 16.78 -2.61 9.82
C ASP A 153 15.51 -2.73 8.97
N LEU A 154 14.94 -3.93 8.84
CA LEU A 154 13.74 -4.12 8.05
C LEU A 154 12.54 -3.38 8.64
N LEU A 155 12.41 -3.35 9.98
CA LEU A 155 11.35 -2.60 10.64
C LEU A 155 11.46 -1.11 10.35
N LEU A 156 12.67 -0.54 10.43
CA LEU A 156 12.92 0.87 10.14
C LEU A 156 12.59 1.21 8.69
N VAL A 157 12.99 0.37 7.74
CA VAL A 157 12.63 0.55 6.31
C VAL A 157 11.11 0.49 6.13
N SER A 158 10.43 -0.48 6.74
CA SER A 158 8.97 -0.59 6.66
C SER A 158 8.26 0.62 7.26
N LEU A 159 8.73 1.13 8.40
CA LEU A 159 8.22 2.37 9.01
C LEU A 159 8.52 3.60 8.14
N GLY A 160 9.69 3.66 7.53
CA GLY A 160 10.04 4.71 6.56
C GLY A 160 9.08 4.73 5.38
N VAL A 161 8.76 3.56 4.80
CA VAL A 161 7.76 3.42 3.74
C VAL A 161 6.38 3.88 4.22
N LEU A 162 5.97 3.49 5.44
CA LEU A 162 4.68 3.90 6.02
C LEU A 162 4.55 5.42 6.06
N VAL A 163 5.51 6.11 6.68
CA VAL A 163 5.42 7.57 6.87
C VAL A 163 5.57 8.33 5.56
N TRP A 164 6.40 7.82 4.64
CA TRP A 164 6.56 8.43 3.32
C TRP A 164 5.28 8.36 2.50
N ILE A 165 4.65 7.18 2.42
CA ILE A 165 3.39 7.00 1.70
C ILE A 165 2.26 7.80 2.35
N ALA A 166 2.22 7.87 3.68
CA ALA A 166 1.25 8.69 4.38
C ALA A 166 1.40 10.18 4.02
N ALA A 167 2.63 10.71 4.02
CA ALA A 167 2.91 12.09 3.63
C ALA A 167 2.49 12.37 2.17
N PHE A 168 2.79 11.43 1.27
CA PHE A 168 2.43 11.52 -0.14
C PHE A 168 0.91 11.54 -0.33
N ASP A 169 0.19 10.64 0.35
CA ASP A 169 -1.27 10.55 0.28
C ASP A 169 -1.95 11.78 0.92
N LEU A 170 -1.39 12.33 2.00
CA LEU A 170 -1.83 13.61 2.59
C LEU A 170 -1.73 14.76 1.58
N GLY A 171 -0.64 14.81 0.80
CA GLY A 171 -0.46 15.78 -0.27
C GLY A 171 -1.53 15.64 -1.37
N TYR A 172 -1.79 14.42 -1.81
CA TYR A 172 -2.83 14.15 -2.81
C TYR A 172 -4.25 14.44 -2.31
N ALA A 173 -4.54 14.14 -1.04
CA ALA A 173 -5.86 14.37 -0.45
C ALA A 173 -6.24 15.85 -0.37
N GLN A 174 -5.28 16.77 -0.46
CA GLN A 174 -5.59 18.20 -0.54
C GLN A 174 -6.39 18.59 -1.79
N MET A 175 -6.27 17.84 -2.88
CA MET A 175 -7.04 18.07 -4.11
C MET A 175 -8.51 17.67 -3.97
N ASP A 176 -8.87 16.90 -2.94
CA ASP A 176 -10.20 16.34 -2.76
C ASP A 176 -10.97 16.97 -1.59
N ILE A 177 -10.44 18.01 -0.92
CA ILE A 177 -11.02 18.59 0.31
C ILE A 177 -12.50 18.93 0.17
N GLU A 178 -12.90 19.61 -0.91
CA GLU A 178 -14.29 20.01 -1.11
C GLU A 178 -15.19 18.79 -1.35
N SER A 179 -14.74 17.86 -2.17
CA SER A 179 -15.44 16.61 -2.44
C SER A 179 -15.58 15.75 -1.18
N ASP A 180 -14.50 15.64 -0.40
CA ASP A 180 -14.46 14.87 0.83
C ASP A 180 -15.45 15.43 1.87
N LYS A 181 -15.46 16.76 2.06
CA LYS A 181 -16.43 17.43 2.94
C LYS A 181 -17.87 17.18 2.50
N LYS A 182 -18.16 17.30 1.20
CA LYS A 182 -19.49 17.09 0.63
C LYS A 182 -19.97 15.64 0.80
N ASN A 183 -19.07 14.66 0.66
CA ASN A 183 -19.38 13.25 0.70
C ASN A 183 -19.17 12.60 2.10
N GLY A 184 -18.87 13.42 3.13
CA GLY A 184 -18.69 12.93 4.51
C GLY A 184 -17.44 12.08 4.72
N ILE A 185 -16.44 12.18 3.83
CA ILE A 185 -15.14 11.51 3.95
C ILE A 185 -14.28 12.24 4.98
N LYS A 186 -13.69 11.48 5.87
CA LYS A 186 -12.89 12.02 6.98
C LYS A 186 -11.39 11.99 6.65
N SER A 187 -11.01 12.49 5.46
CA SER A 187 -9.60 12.69 5.17
C SER A 187 -8.98 13.73 6.11
N PHE A 188 -7.69 13.63 6.37
CA PHE A 188 -7.00 14.57 7.27
C PHE A 188 -7.15 16.02 6.79
N PRO A 189 -6.92 16.36 5.48
CA PRO A 189 -7.07 17.73 5.01
C PRO A 189 -8.52 18.25 5.02
N SER A 190 -9.53 17.35 4.97
CA SER A 190 -10.93 17.77 5.08
C SER A 190 -11.31 18.20 6.50
N ARG A 191 -10.56 17.72 7.50
CA ARG A 191 -10.85 17.91 8.92
C ARG A 191 -9.96 18.95 9.61
N PHE A 192 -8.71 19.08 9.15
CA PHE A 192 -7.73 19.99 9.74
C PHE A 192 -7.40 21.13 8.79
N SER A 193 -6.90 22.24 9.35
CA SER A 193 -6.51 23.40 8.55
C SER A 193 -5.29 23.12 7.67
N PRO A 194 -5.09 23.89 6.57
CA PRO A 194 -3.94 23.70 5.69
C PRO A 194 -2.57 23.75 6.40
N PRO A 195 -2.32 24.68 7.38
CA PRO A 195 -1.05 24.67 8.11
C PRO A 195 -0.82 23.38 8.91
N VAL A 196 -1.88 22.86 9.57
CA VAL A 196 -1.79 21.59 10.33
C VAL A 196 -1.52 20.42 9.39
N THR A 197 -2.18 20.38 8.24
CA THR A 197 -1.93 19.35 7.21
C THR A 197 -0.51 19.41 6.69
N PHE A 198 0.01 20.60 6.40
CA PHE A 198 1.39 20.79 5.97
C PHE A 198 2.39 20.36 7.05
N THR A 199 2.14 20.70 8.30
CA THR A 199 2.96 20.22 9.43
C THR A 199 2.95 18.69 9.54
N ALA A 200 1.78 18.05 9.39
CA ALA A 200 1.69 16.59 9.40
C ALA A 200 2.51 15.95 8.28
N ILE A 201 2.50 16.53 7.08
CA ILE A 201 3.34 16.10 5.95
C ILE A 201 4.82 16.24 6.31
N LEU A 202 5.24 17.41 6.79
CA LEU A 202 6.64 17.66 7.15
C LEU A 202 7.13 16.73 8.26
N VAL A 203 6.34 16.52 9.31
CA VAL A 203 6.67 15.59 10.39
C VAL A 203 6.82 14.16 9.85
N SER A 204 5.87 13.70 9.02
CA SER A 204 5.94 12.36 8.41
C SER A 204 7.19 12.20 7.53
N LEU A 205 7.56 13.21 6.74
CA LEU A 205 8.79 13.20 5.94
C LEU A 205 10.06 13.25 6.80
N SER A 206 10.06 14.03 7.89
CA SER A 206 11.21 14.12 8.80
C SER A 206 11.51 12.80 9.50
N LEU A 207 10.46 12.00 9.77
CA LEU A 207 10.62 10.67 10.37
C LEU A 207 11.35 9.67 9.47
N ILE A 208 11.44 9.92 8.16
CA ILE A 208 12.22 9.09 7.23
C ILE A 208 13.70 9.12 7.59
N HIS A 209 14.23 10.28 8.00
CA HIS A 209 15.64 10.42 8.39
C HIS A 209 16.01 9.63 9.65
N ILE A 210 15.02 9.27 10.49
CA ILE A 210 15.25 8.39 11.66
C ILE A 210 15.56 6.96 11.21
N SER A 211 15.08 6.57 10.03
CA SER A 211 15.33 5.25 9.44
C SER A 211 16.66 5.17 8.64
N GLU A 212 17.36 6.30 8.46
CA GLU A 212 18.68 6.26 7.87
C GLU A 212 19.64 5.57 8.85
N PRO A 213 20.34 4.51 8.42
CA PRO A 213 21.34 3.87 9.27
C PRO A 213 22.38 4.94 9.62
N THR A 214 22.47 5.27 10.89
CA THR A 214 23.60 6.06 11.39
C THR A 214 24.86 5.39 10.88
N ARG A 215 25.58 6.02 9.95
CA ARG A 215 26.91 5.59 9.54
C ARG A 215 27.73 5.55 10.82
N ARG A 216 27.85 4.37 11.41
CA ARG A 216 28.90 4.12 12.38
C ARG A 216 30.19 4.26 11.58
N SER A 217 30.85 5.41 11.71
CA SER A 217 32.24 5.56 11.33
C SER A 217 33.03 4.55 12.16
N TYR A 218 33.42 3.47 11.50
CA TYR A 218 34.48 2.62 11.99
C TYR A 218 35.82 3.23 11.57
#